data_20806c7ec27d4ad218dbdba52b209db0
#
_entry.id   20806c7ec27d4ad218dbdba52b209db0
#
_cell.length_a   1.000
_cell.length_b   1.000
_cell.length_c   1.000
_cell.angle_alpha   90.00
_cell.angle_beta   90.00
_cell.angle_gamma   90.00
#
_symmetry.space_group_name_H-M   'P 1'
#
loop_
_entity.id
_entity.type
_entity.pdbx_description
1 polymer ?
#
loop_
_entity_poly.entity_id
_entity_poly.type
_entity_poly.pdbx_seq_one_letter_code
_entity_poly.pdbx_strand_id
1 'polypeptide(L)'
;MASPFPGVDPFLESQHYWQDFHATFVNYWREAVSDALPDHYEARLDERVQIVGLDAGEDRVILPDVSVVQKGDSDKVRGQAQDGGLATVEAVTLELPVMGEVRETLIEILHRPERSLVTVLELLSPTNKTNPGRGQYLSKRMELFTQPVHMVEVDLLLGGERLPMRRPLPAGDFYAIVSRAERRRTGQVYAWTVRDKLPALPVPLLKPDRDVLVDLGAVFATAYERGKFGRSIDYKAELAMPLEEGKTRWAQERARAAFRGRP
;
A
#
# COMPACT_ATOMS: atom_id res chain seq x y z
N MET A 1 -9.61 -3.03 21.52
CA MET A 1 -10.91 -3.52 21.00
C MET A 1 -10.60 -4.24 19.71
N ALA A 2 -10.99 -5.51 19.61
CA ALA A 2 -10.80 -6.31 18.40
C ALA A 2 -11.72 -5.83 17.26
N SER A 3 -11.29 -6.06 16.01
CA SER A 3 -12.12 -5.85 14.82
C SER A 3 -13.37 -6.75 14.86
N PRO A 4 -14.52 -6.29 14.38
CA PRO A 4 -15.70 -7.15 14.25
C PRO A 4 -15.55 -8.21 13.15
N PHE A 5 -14.54 -8.08 12.27
CA PHE A 5 -14.31 -8.98 11.15
C PHE A 5 -13.35 -10.12 11.50
N PRO A 6 -13.49 -11.28 10.86
CA PRO A 6 -12.58 -12.41 11.10
C PRO A 6 -11.18 -12.17 10.54
N GLY A 7 -11.08 -11.30 9.55
CA GLY A 7 -9.87 -10.92 8.84
C GLY A 7 -9.78 -9.41 8.65
N VAL A 8 -9.63 -8.96 7.41
CA VAL A 8 -9.51 -7.54 7.07
C VAL A 8 -10.80 -6.80 7.39
N ASP A 9 -10.67 -5.64 8.01
CA ASP A 9 -11.77 -4.72 8.29
C ASP A 9 -11.94 -3.74 7.13
N PRO A 10 -13.01 -3.85 6.31
CA PRO A 10 -13.16 -3.03 5.12
C PRO A 10 -13.43 -1.54 5.44
N PHE A 11 -13.79 -1.21 6.67
CA PHE A 11 -14.02 0.18 7.08
C PHE A 11 -12.71 0.96 7.25
N LEU A 12 -11.57 0.28 7.42
CA LEU A 12 -10.26 0.93 7.43
C LEU A 12 -9.98 1.68 6.13
N GLU A 13 -10.30 1.05 4.99
CA GLU A 13 -10.13 1.66 3.68
C GLU A 13 -11.23 2.68 3.38
N SER A 14 -12.50 2.35 3.61
CA SER A 14 -13.64 3.20 3.28
C SER A 14 -13.70 4.51 4.07
N GLN A 15 -13.09 4.57 5.25
CA GLN A 15 -13.06 5.76 6.11
C GLN A 15 -11.68 6.40 6.22
N HIS A 16 -10.79 6.13 5.25
CA HIS A 16 -9.48 6.77 5.11
C HIS A 16 -8.49 6.51 6.27
N TYR A 17 -8.68 5.43 7.04
CA TYR A 17 -7.72 5.02 8.08
C TYR A 17 -6.55 4.21 7.52
N TRP A 18 -6.53 3.94 6.20
CA TRP A 18 -5.56 3.04 5.61
C TRP A 18 -4.11 3.47 5.83
N GLN A 19 -3.80 4.76 5.70
CA GLN A 19 -2.42 5.24 5.84
C GLN A 19 -1.86 4.96 7.23
N ASP A 20 -2.60 5.29 8.29
CA ASP A 20 -2.21 5.04 9.68
C ASP A 20 -2.17 3.53 9.97
N PHE A 21 -3.18 2.78 9.50
CA PHE A 21 -3.21 1.33 9.61
C PHE A 21 -2.02 0.67 8.91
N HIS A 22 -1.69 1.10 7.68
CA HIS A 22 -0.57 0.59 6.90
C HIS A 22 0.75 0.72 7.67
N ALA A 23 1.07 1.91 8.16
CA ALA A 23 2.28 2.16 8.95
C ALA A 23 2.33 1.27 10.20
N THR A 24 1.21 1.19 10.92
CA THR A 24 1.08 0.36 12.12
C THR A 24 1.24 -1.12 11.80
N PHE A 25 0.58 -1.61 10.74
CA PHE A 25 0.66 -3.01 10.31
C PHE A 25 2.07 -3.41 9.90
N VAL A 26 2.76 -2.60 9.08
CA VAL A 26 4.11 -2.90 8.61
C VAL A 26 5.09 -2.99 9.79
N ASN A 27 4.95 -2.14 10.81
CA ASN A 27 5.77 -2.23 12.03
C ASN A 27 5.58 -3.56 12.77
N TYR A 28 4.33 -3.99 13.04
CA TYR A 28 4.06 -5.26 13.70
C TYR A 28 4.39 -6.46 12.82
N TRP A 29 4.25 -6.33 11.50
CA TRP A 29 4.68 -7.38 10.58
C TRP A 29 6.19 -7.57 10.63
N ARG A 30 6.97 -6.48 10.63
CA ARG A 30 8.42 -6.56 10.82
C ARG A 30 8.80 -7.22 12.15
N GLU A 31 8.10 -6.88 13.25
CA GLU A 31 8.32 -7.50 14.56
C GLU A 31 8.07 -9.01 14.49
N ALA A 32 6.91 -9.44 14.01
CA ALA A 32 6.56 -10.85 13.88
C ALA A 32 7.51 -11.65 12.98
N VAL A 33 8.02 -11.00 11.91
CA VAL A 33 9.05 -11.59 11.04
C VAL A 33 10.36 -11.73 11.81
N SER A 34 10.80 -10.68 12.51
CA SER A 34 12.07 -10.67 13.27
C SER A 34 12.10 -11.78 14.31
N ASP A 35 10.97 -12.01 15.00
CA ASP A 35 10.86 -13.06 16.01
C ASP A 35 10.95 -14.49 15.44
N ALA A 36 10.59 -14.63 14.16
CA ALA A 36 10.61 -15.94 13.48
C ALA A 36 11.93 -16.22 12.72
N LEU A 37 12.75 -15.19 12.45
CA LEU A 37 13.96 -15.31 11.66
C LEU A 37 15.07 -16.03 12.44
N PRO A 38 15.91 -16.88 11.77
CA PRO A 38 17.17 -17.33 12.33
C PRO A 38 18.14 -16.16 12.61
N ASP A 39 19.05 -16.33 13.59
CA ASP A 39 19.96 -15.28 14.09
C ASP A 39 20.84 -14.62 13.00
N HIS A 40 21.11 -15.33 11.93
CA HIS A 40 21.92 -14.84 10.80
C HIS A 40 21.11 -14.02 9.78
N TYR A 41 19.84 -13.72 10.07
CA TYR A 41 19.05 -12.76 9.32
C TYR A 41 18.64 -11.58 10.20
N GLU A 42 18.27 -10.48 9.56
CA GLU A 42 17.63 -9.34 10.21
C GLU A 42 16.49 -8.82 9.33
N ALA A 43 15.40 -8.38 9.95
CA ALA A 43 14.33 -7.64 9.28
C ALA A 43 14.41 -6.16 9.67
N ARG A 44 14.46 -5.28 8.67
CA ARG A 44 14.45 -3.84 8.88
C ARG A 44 13.38 -3.15 8.06
N LEU A 45 12.95 -2.00 8.50
CA LEU A 45 12.14 -1.10 7.69
C LEU A 45 13.06 -0.32 6.74
N ASP A 46 12.65 -0.19 5.50
CA ASP A 46 13.24 0.72 4.53
C ASP A 46 12.16 1.66 4.02
N GLU A 47 12.49 2.95 3.88
CA GLU A 47 11.60 3.96 3.33
C GLU A 47 12.11 4.35 1.94
N ARG A 48 11.23 4.29 0.95
CA ARG A 48 11.52 4.75 -0.40
C ARG A 48 10.63 5.94 -0.72
N VAL A 49 11.26 7.02 -1.19
CA VAL A 49 10.57 8.21 -1.64
C VAL A 49 10.29 8.06 -3.13
N GLN A 50 9.03 8.15 -3.53
CA GLN A 50 8.61 8.23 -4.92
C GLN A 50 8.13 9.64 -5.22
N ILE A 51 8.58 10.19 -6.35
CA ILE A 51 8.10 11.48 -6.82
C ILE A 51 6.97 11.23 -7.81
N VAL A 52 5.76 11.66 -7.47
CA VAL A 52 4.55 11.50 -8.31
C VAL A 52 4.11 12.85 -8.83
N GLY A 53 3.78 12.93 -10.12
CA GLY A 53 3.11 14.10 -10.68
C GLY A 53 1.69 14.18 -10.12
N LEU A 54 1.33 15.33 -9.56
CA LEU A 54 -0.03 15.64 -9.12
C LEU A 54 -0.71 16.41 -10.24
N ASP A 55 -1.39 15.71 -11.15
CA ASP A 55 -2.20 16.38 -12.16
C ASP A 55 -3.42 17.04 -11.51
N ALA A 56 -3.72 18.26 -11.91
CA ALA A 56 -4.78 19.10 -11.36
C ALA A 56 -6.17 18.70 -11.92
N GLY A 57 -6.52 17.41 -11.89
CA GLY A 57 -7.81 16.91 -12.35
C GLY A 57 -8.18 15.60 -11.71
N GLU A 58 -9.16 15.66 -10.83
CA GLU A 58 -9.93 14.55 -10.26
C GLU A 58 -9.15 13.58 -9.37
N ASP A 59 -9.58 13.52 -8.12
CA ASP A 59 -9.09 12.76 -6.98
C ASP A 59 -7.96 13.42 -6.17
N ARG A 60 -8.40 14.29 -5.25
CA ARG A 60 -7.58 14.77 -4.14
C ARG A 60 -7.19 13.59 -3.25
N VAL A 61 -6.01 13.04 -3.46
CA VAL A 61 -5.31 12.37 -2.37
C VAL A 61 -4.90 13.48 -1.39
N ILE A 62 -5.69 13.68 -0.36
CA ILE A 62 -5.33 14.58 0.74
C ILE A 62 -4.20 13.92 1.50
N LEU A 63 -2.97 14.26 1.16
CA LEU A 63 -1.82 13.96 2.00
C LEU A 63 -1.78 15.05 3.08
N PRO A 64 -1.76 14.71 4.38
CA PRO A 64 -1.84 15.67 5.48
C PRO A 64 -0.71 16.70 5.53
N ASP A 65 0.39 16.50 4.80
CA ASP A 65 1.61 17.30 4.88
C ASP A 65 1.92 18.12 3.61
N VAL A 66 1.01 18.20 2.64
CA VAL A 66 1.20 19.10 1.50
C VAL A 66 0.58 20.46 1.81
N SER A 67 1.40 21.42 2.19
CA SER A 67 1.00 22.82 2.29
C SER A 67 0.56 23.32 0.91
N VAL A 68 -0.75 23.52 0.74
CA VAL A 68 -1.31 24.14 -0.45
C VAL A 68 -0.89 25.61 -0.45
N VAL A 69 0.06 25.97 -1.30
CA VAL A 69 0.36 27.37 -1.59
C VAL A 69 -0.83 27.94 -2.37
N GLN A 70 -1.49 28.92 -1.76
CA GLN A 70 -2.62 29.62 -2.38
C GLN A 70 -2.20 30.26 -3.69
N LYS A 71 -3.06 30.12 -4.69
CA LYS A 71 -3.03 30.72 -6.01
C LYS A 71 -2.91 32.24 -5.91
N GLY A 72 -1.73 32.77 -6.21
CA GLY A 72 -1.55 34.20 -6.42
C GLY A 72 -2.05 34.60 -7.80
N ASP A 73 -2.80 35.69 -7.87
CA ASP A 73 -3.31 36.29 -9.09
C ASP A 73 -2.18 36.55 -10.10
N SER A 74 -2.44 36.14 -11.34
CA SER A 74 -1.54 36.37 -12.46
C SER A 74 -1.60 37.84 -12.88
N ASP A 75 -0.66 38.67 -12.42
CA ASP A 75 -0.42 39.98 -12.96
C ASP A 75 0.17 39.89 -14.38
N LYS A 76 -0.58 40.41 -15.32
CA LYS A 76 -0.13 40.58 -16.70
C LYS A 76 0.92 41.71 -16.76
N VAL A 77 2.18 41.34 -16.82
CA VAL A 77 3.26 42.28 -17.13
C VAL A 77 3.25 42.57 -18.64
N ARG A 78 2.72 43.73 -19.02
CA ARG A 78 2.91 44.30 -20.34
C ARG A 78 4.30 44.91 -20.42
N GLY A 79 5.22 44.25 -21.09
CA GLY A 79 6.51 44.80 -21.49
C GLY A 79 6.35 45.62 -22.75
N GLN A 80 6.75 46.91 -22.69
CA GLN A 80 6.91 47.78 -23.88
C GLN A 80 8.18 47.37 -24.63
N ALA A 81 8.02 47.06 -25.91
CA ALA A 81 9.14 46.80 -26.82
C ALA A 81 9.90 48.08 -27.11
N GLN A 82 11.21 48.10 -26.89
CA GLN A 82 12.15 49.06 -27.49
C GLN A 82 12.86 48.42 -28.69
N ASP A 83 12.90 49.17 -29.74
CA ASP A 83 13.37 48.87 -31.08
C ASP A 83 14.85 48.46 -31.08
N GLY A 84 15.16 47.28 -31.58
CA GLY A 84 16.53 46.80 -31.76
C GLY A 84 16.51 45.33 -32.22
N GLY A 85 16.42 45.13 -33.46
CA GLY A 85 16.61 44.02 -34.44
C GLY A 85 16.93 42.58 -33.98
N LEU A 86 16.37 42.08 -32.87
CA LEU A 86 16.38 40.66 -32.50
C LEU A 86 14.96 40.11 -32.64
N ALA A 87 14.81 38.99 -33.34
CA ALA A 87 13.55 38.28 -33.43
C ALA A 87 13.15 37.78 -32.05
N THR A 88 12.21 38.47 -31.40
CA THR A 88 11.65 38.03 -30.10
C THR A 88 10.45 37.12 -30.36
N VAL A 89 10.60 35.85 -29.92
CA VAL A 89 9.47 34.96 -29.78
C VAL A 89 8.75 35.29 -28.47
N GLU A 90 7.45 35.54 -28.53
CA GLU A 90 6.66 35.75 -27.30
C GLU A 90 6.68 34.48 -26.44
N ALA A 91 7.08 34.65 -25.18
CA ALA A 91 7.04 33.55 -24.21
C ALA A 91 5.60 33.30 -23.75
N VAL A 92 5.15 32.06 -23.87
CA VAL A 92 3.89 31.60 -23.27
C VAL A 92 4.21 31.02 -21.93
N THR A 93 3.57 31.50 -20.86
CA THR A 93 3.70 30.92 -19.52
C THR A 93 2.74 29.77 -19.41
N LEU A 94 3.27 28.57 -19.18
CA LEU A 94 2.52 27.36 -18.91
C LEU A 94 2.77 26.94 -17.48
N GLU A 95 1.74 26.38 -16.84
CA GLU A 95 1.87 25.76 -15.50
C GLU A 95 2.72 24.50 -15.61
N LEU A 96 3.69 24.35 -14.72
CA LEU A 96 4.45 23.11 -14.58
C LEU A 96 3.66 22.10 -13.74
N PRO A 97 3.83 20.78 -13.99
CA PRO A 97 3.18 19.77 -13.16
C PRO A 97 3.64 19.91 -11.69
N VAL A 98 2.69 19.86 -10.78
CA VAL A 98 3.00 19.84 -9.34
C VAL A 98 3.48 18.42 -9.01
N MET A 99 4.69 18.33 -8.45
CA MET A 99 5.27 17.05 -8.03
C MET A 99 5.03 16.85 -6.53
N GLY A 100 4.55 15.66 -6.16
CA GLY A 100 4.37 15.24 -4.78
C GLY A 100 5.34 14.12 -4.41
N GLU A 101 5.72 14.04 -3.15
CA GLU A 101 6.47 12.91 -2.61
C GLU A 101 5.52 11.88 -2.01
N VAL A 102 5.64 10.63 -2.42
CA VAL A 102 4.98 9.48 -1.78
C VAL A 102 6.05 8.64 -1.12
N ARG A 103 5.92 8.42 0.18
CA ARG A 103 6.81 7.55 0.94
C ARG A 103 6.19 6.17 1.06
N GLU A 104 6.92 5.16 0.63
CA GLU A 104 6.57 3.76 0.78
C GLU A 104 7.47 3.12 1.82
N THR A 105 6.85 2.50 2.82
CA THR A 105 7.56 1.72 3.82
C THR A 105 7.44 0.24 3.47
N LEU A 106 8.58 -0.44 3.40
CA LEU A 106 8.67 -1.88 3.13
C LEU A 106 9.56 -2.56 4.18
N ILE A 107 9.53 -3.89 4.23
CA ILE A 107 10.40 -4.66 5.10
C ILE A 107 11.43 -5.37 4.23
N GLU A 108 12.70 -5.15 4.53
CA GLU A 108 13.83 -5.87 3.94
C GLU A 108 14.31 -6.96 4.91
N ILE A 109 14.49 -8.17 4.38
CA ILE A 109 15.17 -9.25 5.09
C ILE A 109 16.57 -9.36 4.54
N LEU A 110 17.54 -9.16 5.41
CA LEU A 110 18.96 -9.13 5.10
C LEU A 110 19.65 -10.33 5.75
N HIS A 111 20.58 -10.94 5.02
CA HIS A 111 21.45 -11.99 5.54
C HIS A 111 22.75 -11.39 6.07
N ARG A 112 23.12 -11.72 7.29
CA ARG A 112 24.35 -11.27 7.98
C ARG A 112 25.54 -12.13 7.62
N PRO A 113 26.78 -11.62 7.74
CA PRO A 113 27.15 -10.27 8.21
C PRO A 113 27.12 -9.22 7.09
N GLU A 114 27.14 -9.60 5.80
CA GLU A 114 27.24 -8.70 4.65
C GLU A 114 25.99 -7.85 4.41
N ARG A 115 24.91 -8.17 5.09
CA ARG A 115 23.60 -7.52 4.95
C ARG A 115 23.06 -7.57 3.53
N SER A 116 23.30 -8.69 2.84
CA SER A 116 22.77 -8.92 1.51
C SER A 116 21.24 -9.06 1.53
N LEU A 117 20.57 -8.35 0.63
CA LEU A 117 19.11 -8.37 0.52
C LEU A 117 18.63 -9.74 0.03
N VAL A 118 17.74 -10.37 0.79
CA VAL A 118 17.21 -11.71 0.53
C VAL A 118 15.74 -11.64 0.10
N THR A 119 14.92 -10.91 0.87
CA THR A 119 13.47 -10.85 0.65
C THR A 119 12.96 -9.44 0.94
N VAL A 120 12.08 -8.97 0.07
CA VAL A 120 11.28 -7.74 0.28
C VAL A 120 9.85 -8.15 0.60
N LEU A 121 9.30 -7.58 1.68
CA LEU A 121 7.89 -7.72 2.04
C LEU A 121 7.22 -6.36 1.90
N GLU A 122 6.09 -6.34 1.23
CA GLU A 122 5.39 -5.11 0.89
C GLU A 122 3.88 -5.24 1.09
N LEU A 123 3.32 -4.33 1.88
CA LEU A 123 1.89 -4.12 1.98
C LEU A 123 1.50 -3.03 0.99
N LEU A 124 0.59 -3.33 0.06
CA LEU A 124 0.19 -2.36 -0.95
C LEU A 124 -0.58 -1.19 -0.33
N SER A 125 -0.25 0.01 -0.81
CA SER A 125 -1.00 1.24 -0.53
C SER A 125 -2.00 1.56 -1.66
N PRO A 126 -2.99 2.43 -1.45
CA PRO A 126 -3.87 2.89 -2.53
C PRO A 126 -3.11 3.48 -3.72
N THR A 127 -1.99 4.17 -3.48
CA THR A 127 -1.12 4.73 -4.52
C THR A 127 -0.52 3.65 -5.41
N ASN A 128 -0.19 2.47 -4.88
CA ASN A 128 0.32 1.35 -5.69
C ASN A 128 -0.73 0.75 -6.63
N LYS A 129 -2.00 1.08 -6.42
CA LYS A 129 -3.14 0.51 -7.15
C LYS A 129 -3.82 1.51 -8.09
N THR A 130 -3.43 2.79 -8.05
CA THR A 130 -3.98 3.87 -8.86
C THR A 130 -2.88 4.63 -9.60
N ASN A 131 -3.16 5.10 -10.82
CA ASN A 131 -2.18 5.91 -11.56
C ASN A 131 -2.08 7.33 -11.00
N PRO A 132 -0.90 7.98 -11.04
CA PRO A 132 0.35 7.52 -11.69
C PRO A 132 1.20 6.56 -10.82
N GLY A 133 0.95 6.46 -9.52
CA GLY A 133 1.78 5.68 -8.59
C GLY A 133 1.84 4.19 -8.93
N ARG A 134 0.76 3.64 -9.48
CA ARG A 134 0.74 2.25 -9.95
C ARG A 134 1.80 1.96 -11.01
N GLY A 135 1.98 2.86 -11.98
CA GLY A 135 3.02 2.73 -13.00
C GLY A 135 4.43 2.69 -12.40
N GLN A 136 4.71 3.56 -11.43
CA GLN A 136 5.99 3.60 -10.71
C GLN A 136 6.20 2.32 -9.89
N TYR A 137 5.17 1.87 -9.18
CA TYR A 137 5.18 0.62 -8.43
C TYR A 137 5.54 -0.58 -9.33
N LEU A 138 4.87 -0.72 -10.47
CA LEU A 138 5.13 -1.81 -11.41
C LEU A 138 6.54 -1.75 -12.00
N SER A 139 7.09 -0.57 -12.26
CA SER A 139 8.48 -0.41 -12.72
C SER A 139 9.47 -0.89 -11.66
N LYS A 140 9.31 -0.46 -10.42
CA LYS A 140 10.11 -0.91 -9.27
C LYS A 140 10.00 -2.44 -9.06
N ARG A 141 8.79 -2.98 -9.16
CA ARG A 141 8.55 -4.42 -9.08
C ARG A 141 9.33 -5.19 -10.14
N MET A 142 9.36 -4.69 -11.37
CA MET A 142 10.14 -5.28 -12.44
C MET A 142 11.64 -5.22 -12.18
N GLU A 143 12.15 -4.13 -11.64
CA GLU A 143 13.57 -4.00 -11.24
C GLU A 143 13.94 -5.03 -10.17
N LEU A 144 13.12 -5.19 -9.14
CA LEU A 144 13.34 -6.22 -8.11
C LEU A 144 13.34 -7.63 -8.71
N PHE A 145 12.52 -7.88 -9.72
CA PHE A 145 12.50 -9.18 -10.40
C PHE A 145 13.76 -9.46 -11.24
N THR A 146 14.59 -8.48 -11.54
CA THR A 146 15.91 -8.71 -12.18
C THR A 146 16.99 -9.13 -11.18
N GLN A 147 16.76 -8.92 -9.88
CA GLN A 147 17.72 -9.20 -8.81
C GLN A 147 17.44 -10.59 -8.18
N PRO A 148 18.42 -11.26 -7.55
CA PRO A 148 18.22 -12.54 -6.87
C PRO A 148 17.52 -12.37 -5.50
N VAL A 149 16.43 -11.61 -5.45
CA VAL A 149 15.70 -11.23 -4.22
C VAL A 149 14.29 -11.79 -4.27
N HIS A 150 13.82 -12.43 -3.24
CA HIS A 150 12.41 -12.85 -3.13
C HIS A 150 11.52 -11.64 -2.85
N MET A 151 10.24 -11.75 -3.21
CA MET A 151 9.25 -10.69 -2.95
C MET A 151 7.95 -11.30 -2.43
N VAL A 152 7.42 -10.70 -1.36
CA VAL A 152 6.09 -11.00 -0.81
C VAL A 152 5.27 -9.73 -0.86
N GLU A 153 4.23 -9.73 -1.68
CA GLU A 153 3.31 -8.61 -1.87
C GLU A 153 1.97 -8.96 -1.22
N VAL A 154 1.46 -8.09 -0.38
CA VAL A 154 0.18 -8.27 0.32
C VAL A 154 -0.78 -7.14 -0.06
N ASP A 155 -1.91 -7.48 -0.66
CA ASP A 155 -2.99 -6.57 -1.05
C ASP A 155 -4.22 -6.79 -0.16
N LEU A 156 -4.35 -5.95 0.87
CA LEU A 156 -5.49 -5.91 1.78
C LEU A 156 -6.50 -4.81 1.42
N LEU A 157 -6.41 -4.26 0.21
CA LEU A 157 -7.29 -3.22 -0.30
C LEU A 157 -8.35 -3.79 -1.23
N LEU A 158 -9.57 -3.30 -1.10
CA LEU A 158 -10.69 -3.63 -1.97
C LEU A 158 -10.65 -2.80 -3.26
N GLY A 159 -10.33 -1.52 -3.14
CA GLY A 159 -10.26 -0.57 -4.25
C GLY A 159 -9.00 -0.69 -5.09
N GLY A 160 -8.99 0.07 -6.19
CA GLY A 160 -7.88 0.14 -7.14
C GLY A 160 -7.68 -1.13 -7.98
N GLU A 161 -6.70 -1.08 -8.87
CA GLU A 161 -6.39 -2.19 -9.77
C GLU A 161 -5.57 -3.28 -9.07
N ARG A 162 -5.84 -4.54 -9.43
CA ARG A 162 -5.04 -5.68 -8.95
C ARG A 162 -3.69 -5.73 -9.66
N LEU A 163 -2.72 -6.37 -9.00
CA LEU A 163 -1.41 -6.61 -9.61
C LEU A 163 -1.56 -7.45 -10.89
N PRO A 164 -0.85 -7.08 -11.97
CA PRO A 164 -0.98 -7.78 -13.24
C PRO A 164 -0.39 -9.19 -13.15
N MET A 165 -1.18 -10.16 -13.57
CA MET A 165 -0.80 -11.56 -13.69
C MET A 165 -1.08 -12.05 -15.12
N ARG A 166 -0.29 -13.01 -15.62
CA ARG A 166 -0.49 -13.57 -16.95
C ARG A 166 -1.80 -14.36 -17.09
N ARG A 167 -2.33 -14.88 -16.00
CA ARG A 167 -3.63 -15.54 -15.91
C ARG A 167 -4.49 -14.79 -14.90
N PRO A 168 -5.82 -14.87 -15.01
CA PRO A 168 -6.71 -14.29 -14.01
C PRO A 168 -6.36 -14.75 -12.59
N LEU A 169 -6.45 -13.85 -11.64
CA LEU A 169 -6.33 -14.18 -10.23
C LEU A 169 -7.46 -15.13 -9.81
N PRO A 170 -7.24 -16.03 -8.85
CA PRO A 170 -8.32 -16.82 -8.27
C PRO A 170 -9.36 -15.91 -7.62
N ALA A 171 -10.58 -16.43 -7.43
CA ALA A 171 -11.63 -15.66 -6.76
C ALA A 171 -11.23 -15.26 -5.33
N GLY A 172 -11.34 -13.97 -5.00
CA GLY A 172 -10.96 -13.40 -3.71
C GLY A 172 -11.18 -11.91 -3.69
N ASP A 173 -11.22 -11.34 -2.50
CA ASP A 173 -11.30 -9.90 -2.27
C ASP A 173 -9.91 -9.34 -1.93
N PHE A 174 -9.05 -10.17 -1.32
CA PHE A 174 -7.70 -9.84 -0.89
C PHE A 174 -6.71 -10.86 -1.40
N TYR A 175 -5.46 -10.47 -1.53
CA TYR A 175 -4.44 -11.31 -2.15
C TYR A 175 -3.09 -11.17 -1.46
N ALA A 176 -2.32 -12.25 -1.47
CA ALA A 176 -0.88 -12.19 -1.26
C ALA A 176 -0.18 -12.97 -2.38
N ILE A 177 0.98 -12.47 -2.81
CA ILE A 177 1.77 -13.07 -3.87
C ILE A 177 3.19 -13.29 -3.35
N VAL A 178 3.64 -14.52 -3.34
CA VAL A 178 5.01 -14.90 -2.97
C VAL A 178 5.77 -15.23 -4.24
N SER A 179 6.71 -14.38 -4.61
CA SER A 179 7.56 -14.49 -5.81
C SER A 179 8.98 -14.86 -5.40
N ARG A 180 9.43 -16.05 -5.83
CA ARG A 180 10.76 -16.56 -5.47
C ARG A 180 11.81 -16.22 -6.52
N ALA A 181 13.01 -15.86 -6.07
CA ALA A 181 14.12 -15.52 -6.94
C ALA A 181 14.44 -16.61 -7.97
N GLU A 182 14.42 -17.86 -7.56
CA GLU A 182 14.71 -19.02 -8.41
C GLU A 182 13.55 -19.45 -9.33
N ARG A 183 12.37 -18.84 -9.20
CA ARG A 183 11.16 -19.16 -9.97
C ARG A 183 10.45 -17.92 -10.53
N ARG A 184 11.22 -17.01 -11.13
CA ARG A 184 10.76 -15.67 -11.58
C ARG A 184 9.53 -15.63 -12.47
N ARG A 185 9.20 -16.73 -13.14
CA ARG A 185 8.05 -16.79 -14.05
C ARG A 185 6.74 -17.17 -13.36
N THR A 186 6.78 -17.46 -12.06
CA THR A 186 5.63 -17.91 -11.29
C THR A 186 5.60 -17.26 -9.92
N GLY A 187 4.41 -16.93 -9.45
CA GLY A 187 4.16 -16.51 -8.06
C GLY A 187 3.14 -17.46 -7.41
N GLN A 188 3.31 -17.74 -6.14
CA GLN A 188 2.31 -18.43 -5.33
C GLN A 188 1.28 -17.39 -4.91
N VAL A 189 0.03 -17.54 -5.33
CA VAL A 189 -1.05 -16.61 -5.05
C VAL A 189 -1.93 -17.19 -3.95
N TYR A 190 -2.09 -16.45 -2.88
CA TYR A 190 -3.04 -16.67 -1.81
C TYR A 190 -4.21 -15.71 -2.00
N ALA A 191 -5.44 -16.22 -2.03
CA ALA A 191 -6.65 -15.42 -2.20
C ALA A 191 -7.64 -15.76 -1.09
N TRP A 192 -8.27 -14.74 -0.52
CA TRP A 192 -9.31 -14.92 0.50
C TRP A 192 -10.34 -13.79 0.39
N THR A 193 -11.48 -13.98 1.03
CA THR A 193 -12.58 -13.03 0.99
C THR A 193 -12.67 -12.24 2.31
N VAL A 194 -13.48 -11.20 2.32
CA VAL A 194 -13.77 -10.41 3.53
C VAL A 194 -14.37 -11.26 4.66
N ARG A 195 -14.88 -12.46 4.34
CA ARG A 195 -15.47 -13.41 5.31
C ARG A 195 -14.44 -14.35 5.94
N ASP A 196 -13.25 -14.40 5.38
CA ASP A 196 -12.21 -15.34 5.80
C ASP A 196 -11.22 -14.68 6.75
N LYS A 197 -10.50 -15.52 7.52
CA LYS A 197 -9.32 -15.06 8.29
C LYS A 197 -8.16 -14.79 7.34
N LEU A 198 -7.24 -13.92 7.76
CA LEU A 198 -5.99 -13.76 7.03
C LEU A 198 -5.16 -15.05 7.13
N PRO A 199 -4.48 -15.44 6.04
CA PRO A 199 -3.62 -16.62 6.04
C PRO A 199 -2.31 -16.37 6.79
N ALA A 200 -1.64 -17.47 7.18
CA ALA A 200 -0.22 -17.43 7.43
C ALA A 200 0.52 -17.49 6.09
N LEU A 201 1.54 -16.65 5.92
CA LEU A 201 2.33 -16.59 4.68
C LEU A 201 3.77 -17.07 4.91
N PRO A 202 4.32 -17.83 3.94
CA PRO A 202 5.74 -18.13 3.95
C PRO A 202 6.55 -16.92 3.53
N VAL A 203 7.58 -16.61 4.30
CA VAL A 203 8.61 -15.62 3.98
C VAL A 203 9.84 -16.40 3.52
N PRO A 204 10.20 -16.32 2.22
CA PRO A 204 11.32 -17.08 1.68
C PRO A 204 12.67 -16.61 2.23
N LEU A 205 13.57 -17.57 2.49
CA LEU A 205 14.95 -17.34 2.89
C LEU A 205 15.92 -18.00 1.90
N LEU A 206 17.22 -17.75 2.08
CA LEU A 206 18.26 -18.41 1.28
C LEU A 206 18.35 -19.88 1.62
N LYS A 207 18.58 -20.72 0.63
CA LYS A 207 18.87 -22.14 0.88
C LYS A 207 20.24 -22.31 1.59
N PRO A 208 20.37 -23.22 2.55
CA PRO A 208 19.45 -24.34 2.86
C PRO A 208 18.33 -24.00 3.85
N ASP A 209 18.23 -22.76 4.32
CA ASP A 209 17.22 -22.37 5.29
C ASP A 209 15.79 -22.54 4.75
N ARG A 210 14.90 -22.88 5.67
CA ARG A 210 13.47 -22.99 5.35
C ARG A 210 12.80 -21.63 5.45
N ASP A 211 11.72 -21.47 4.70
CA ASP A 211 10.85 -20.30 4.87
C ASP A 211 10.39 -20.19 6.32
N VAL A 212 10.29 -18.96 6.81
CA VAL A 212 9.57 -18.72 8.06
C VAL A 212 8.10 -18.46 7.75
N LEU A 213 7.22 -18.93 8.61
CA LEU A 213 5.77 -18.77 8.45
C LEU A 213 5.29 -17.67 9.39
N VAL A 214 4.63 -16.66 8.86
CA VAL A 214 4.12 -15.52 9.63
C VAL A 214 2.60 -15.46 9.55
N ASP A 215 1.94 -15.47 10.70
CA ASP A 215 0.47 -15.35 10.83
C ASP A 215 0.05 -13.88 10.63
N LEU A 216 -0.43 -13.55 9.43
CA LEU A 216 -0.95 -12.21 9.12
C LEU A 216 -2.19 -11.86 9.94
N GLY A 217 -2.97 -12.85 10.39
CA GLY A 217 -4.12 -12.61 11.24
C GLY A 217 -3.72 -12.09 12.62
N ALA A 218 -2.68 -12.66 13.22
CA ALA A 218 -2.11 -12.18 14.47
C ALA A 218 -1.51 -10.76 14.32
N VAL A 219 -0.78 -10.52 13.22
CA VAL A 219 -0.24 -9.18 12.90
C VAL A 219 -1.37 -8.16 12.75
N PHE A 220 -2.42 -8.50 11.99
CA PHE A 220 -3.57 -7.62 11.79
C PHE A 220 -4.27 -7.29 13.12
N ALA A 221 -4.55 -8.31 13.93
CA ALA A 221 -5.22 -8.11 15.21
C ALA A 221 -4.40 -7.19 16.13
N THR A 222 -3.08 -7.41 16.20
CA THR A 222 -2.16 -6.57 16.99
C THR A 222 -2.17 -5.13 16.50
N ALA A 223 -2.00 -4.91 15.20
CA ALA A 223 -2.01 -3.58 14.58
C ALA A 223 -3.34 -2.87 14.85
N TYR A 224 -4.45 -3.56 14.62
CA TYR A 224 -5.78 -3.01 14.81
C TYR A 224 -6.04 -2.60 16.27
N GLU A 225 -5.69 -3.46 17.23
CA GLU A 225 -5.90 -3.19 18.65
C GLU A 225 -4.97 -2.11 19.19
N ARG A 226 -3.71 -2.12 18.81
CA ARG A 226 -2.71 -1.13 19.27
C ARG A 226 -2.95 0.24 18.65
N GLY A 227 -3.33 0.31 17.39
CA GLY A 227 -3.75 1.55 16.71
C GLY A 227 -5.12 2.07 17.17
N LYS A 228 -5.87 1.31 18.02
CA LYS A 228 -7.19 1.71 18.57
C LYS A 228 -8.25 1.97 17.50
N PHE A 229 -8.12 1.44 16.30
CA PHE A 229 -9.01 1.70 15.17
C PHE A 229 -10.48 1.45 15.48
N GLY A 230 -10.80 0.43 16.27
CA GLY A 230 -12.17 0.16 16.69
C GLY A 230 -12.84 1.24 17.56
N ARG A 231 -12.12 2.29 17.97
CA ARG A 231 -12.66 3.48 18.64
C ARG A 231 -12.96 4.61 17.66
N SER A 232 -12.22 4.65 16.55
CA SER A 232 -12.25 5.74 15.58
C SER A 232 -13.21 5.45 14.43
N ILE A 233 -13.32 4.17 14.02
CA ILE A 233 -14.17 3.74 12.92
C ILE A 233 -15.66 3.86 13.28
N ASP A 234 -16.43 4.53 12.43
CA ASP A 234 -17.91 4.55 12.52
C ASP A 234 -18.51 3.35 11.79
N TYR A 235 -18.82 2.31 12.53
CA TYR A 235 -19.46 1.09 11.99
C TYR A 235 -20.97 1.24 11.70
N LYS A 236 -21.56 2.41 11.93
CA LYS A 236 -22.92 2.75 11.53
C LYS A 236 -22.96 3.36 10.13
N ALA A 237 -21.83 3.91 9.67
CA ALA A 237 -21.70 4.46 8.33
C ALA A 237 -21.92 3.40 7.24
N GLU A 238 -22.30 3.85 6.06
CA GLU A 238 -22.40 2.99 4.89
C GLU A 238 -21.00 2.55 4.42
N LEU A 239 -20.88 1.27 4.04
CA LEU A 239 -19.63 0.74 3.47
C LEU A 239 -19.61 0.96 1.97
N ALA A 240 -18.98 2.05 1.53
CA ALA A 240 -18.84 2.42 0.12
C ALA A 240 -17.55 1.82 -0.47
N MET A 241 -17.51 0.49 -0.64
CA MET A 241 -16.37 -0.23 -1.19
C MET A 241 -16.79 -1.16 -2.33
N PRO A 242 -15.90 -1.46 -3.31
CA PRO A 242 -16.19 -2.33 -4.45
C PRO A 242 -16.26 -3.81 -4.05
N LEU A 243 -17.27 -4.15 -3.25
CA LEU A 243 -17.59 -5.52 -2.86
C LEU A 243 -18.88 -5.97 -3.56
N GLU A 244 -18.97 -7.28 -3.79
CA GLU A 244 -20.23 -7.90 -4.19
C GLU A 244 -21.35 -7.58 -3.19
N GLU A 245 -22.57 -7.33 -3.67
CA GLU A 245 -23.71 -6.89 -2.84
C GLU A 245 -23.92 -7.78 -1.60
N GLY A 246 -23.84 -9.11 -1.78
CA GLY A 246 -24.00 -10.06 -0.68
C GLY A 246 -22.91 -9.98 0.38
N LYS A 247 -21.69 -9.60 -0.01
CA LYS A 247 -20.56 -9.37 0.91
C LYS A 247 -20.69 -8.02 1.61
N THR A 248 -21.11 -6.98 0.88
CA THR A 248 -21.34 -5.64 1.45
C THR A 248 -22.42 -5.71 2.54
N ARG A 249 -23.55 -6.36 2.25
CA ARG A 249 -24.64 -6.56 3.22
C ARG A 249 -24.14 -7.31 4.45
N TRP A 250 -23.46 -8.41 4.27
CA TRP A 250 -22.88 -9.19 5.36
C TRP A 250 -21.91 -8.33 6.22
N ALA A 251 -21.04 -7.54 5.60
CA ALA A 251 -20.10 -6.70 6.32
C ALA A 251 -20.80 -5.63 7.16
N GLN A 252 -21.82 -4.97 6.60
CA GLN A 252 -22.62 -3.98 7.33
C GLN A 252 -23.41 -4.60 8.49
N GLU A 253 -24.03 -5.75 8.28
CA GLU A 253 -24.77 -6.47 9.33
C GLU A 253 -23.84 -6.88 10.47
N ARG A 254 -22.66 -7.42 10.13
CA ARG A 254 -21.66 -7.83 11.10
C ARG A 254 -21.11 -6.66 11.91
N ALA A 255 -20.80 -5.55 11.27
CA ALA A 255 -20.36 -4.31 11.90
C ALA A 255 -21.42 -3.81 12.90
N ARG A 256 -22.68 -3.69 12.46
CA ARG A 256 -23.80 -3.26 13.31
C ARG A 256 -24.07 -4.19 14.49
N ALA A 257 -23.96 -5.51 14.29
CA ALA A 257 -24.18 -6.50 15.35
C ALA A 257 -23.15 -6.39 16.47
N ALA A 258 -21.88 -6.16 16.14
CA ALA A 258 -20.79 -6.02 17.11
C ALA A 258 -20.94 -4.77 18.01
N PHE A 259 -21.72 -3.79 17.58
CA PHE A 259 -21.92 -2.51 18.27
C PHE A 259 -23.35 -2.30 18.79
N ARG A 260 -24.28 -3.26 18.60
CA ARG A 260 -25.60 -3.28 19.24
C ARG A 260 -25.43 -3.56 20.72
N GLY A 261 -25.29 -2.55 21.53
CA GLY A 261 -25.18 -2.68 22.99
C GLY A 261 -24.05 -1.88 23.62
N ARG A 262 -23.51 -0.95 22.87
CA ARG A 262 -22.57 0.02 23.43
C ARG A 262 -23.26 1.37 23.54
N PRO A 263 -23.15 2.01 24.72
CA PRO A 263 -23.67 3.35 24.94
C PRO A 263 -22.98 4.38 24.06
#